data_2521e2daa8b6f6a2594dc882f602ea26
#
_entry.id   2521e2daa8b6f6a2594dc882f602ea26
#
_cell.length_a   1.000
_cell.length_b   1.000
_cell.length_c   1.000
_cell.angle_alpha   90.00
_cell.angle_beta   90.00
_cell.angle_gamma   90.00
#
_symmetry.space_group_name_H-M   'P 1'
#
loop_
_entity.id
_entity.type
_entity.pdbx_description
1 polymer ?
#
loop_
_entity_poly.entity_id
_entity_poly.type
_entity_poly.pdbx_seq_one_letter_code
_entity_poly.pdbx_strand_id
1 'polypeptide(L)'
;MIATVARTGLPPSPLWGDGRDEDHAAPAAGPAARAAVHPLLQLRKVNSFYGPVQAHFDLDIEVRKGQIVSLLGGNASGKSTTMKIVLGLLKPRSGEVLFDGVSTLGLSTPQIIRKGIGSVPEARRLFPAMTVRENLLMGAYARNDRRAVADDLERMLELFPRVAERIDFQAGTLSGGEQQMVAMARALM
;
A
#
# COMPACT_ATOMS: atom_id res chain seq x y z
N MET A 1 3.47 11.60 2.34
CA MET A 1 2.28 10.74 2.11
C MET A 1 2.76 9.30 2.10
N ILE A 2 2.27 8.47 2.98
CA ILE A 2 2.59 7.04 3.03
C ILE A 2 1.42 6.33 2.39
N ALA A 3 1.65 5.58 1.32
CA ALA A 3 0.65 4.71 0.73
C ALA A 3 0.89 3.28 1.24
N THR A 4 -0.15 2.66 1.76
CA THR A 4 -0.16 1.22 2.03
C THR A 4 -0.93 0.56 0.90
N VAL A 5 -0.29 -0.34 0.19
CA VAL A 5 -0.89 -1.11 -0.89
C VAL A 5 -1.01 -2.55 -0.43
N ALA A 6 -2.23 -3.09 -0.47
CA ALA A 6 -2.44 -4.50 -0.22
C ALA A 6 -2.32 -5.28 -1.54
N ARG A 7 -1.39 -6.22 -1.59
CA ARG A 7 -1.25 -7.15 -2.70
C ARG A 7 -2.32 -8.23 -2.60
N THR A 8 -3.48 -7.98 -3.17
CA THR A 8 -4.40 -9.04 -3.55
C THR A 8 -4.43 -9.02 -5.06
N GLY A 9 -4.10 -10.17 -5.71
CA GLY A 9 -3.94 -10.29 -7.14
C GLY A 9 -4.70 -9.24 -7.95
N LEU A 10 -3.99 -8.34 -8.60
CA LEU A 10 -4.56 -7.34 -9.48
C LEU A 10 -5.31 -8.08 -10.61
N PRO A 11 -6.58 -7.77 -10.89
CA PRO A 11 -7.25 -8.31 -12.04
C PRO A 11 -6.50 -7.85 -13.31
N PRO A 12 -6.53 -8.64 -14.39
CA PRO A 12 -6.04 -8.15 -15.68
C PRO A 12 -6.82 -6.89 -16.04
N SER A 13 -6.10 -5.83 -16.43
CA SER A 13 -6.71 -4.54 -16.76
C SER A 13 -7.67 -4.62 -17.94
N PRO A 14 -8.61 -3.62 -17.98
CA PRO A 14 -8.36 -2.43 -18.77
C PRO A 14 -8.63 -1.15 -17.97
N LEU A 15 -7.63 -0.36 -17.77
CA LEU A 15 -7.74 0.90 -17.02
C LEU A 15 -7.71 2.13 -17.90
N TRP A 16 -8.16 2.10 -19.15
CA TRP A 16 -8.50 3.31 -19.92
C TRP A 16 -9.41 2.90 -21.07
N GLY A 17 -10.71 2.98 -20.87
CA GLY A 17 -11.69 3.00 -21.96
C GLY A 17 -11.60 4.34 -22.67
N ASP A 18 -11.49 4.32 -24.00
CA ASP A 18 -11.66 5.47 -24.87
C ASP A 18 -13.06 6.07 -24.63
N GLY A 19 -13.07 7.37 -24.34
CA GLY A 19 -14.28 8.13 -24.08
C GLY A 19 -15.27 8.02 -25.23
N ARG A 20 -16.29 7.25 -25.01
CA ARG A 20 -17.60 7.38 -25.67
C ARG A 20 -18.65 7.39 -24.58
N ASP A 21 -19.22 8.57 -24.40
CA ASP A 21 -20.43 8.77 -23.62
C ASP A 21 -21.54 7.91 -24.23
N GLU A 22 -21.92 6.84 -23.54
CA GLU A 22 -23.22 6.19 -23.73
C GLU A 22 -23.92 6.16 -22.39
N ASP A 23 -24.94 6.97 -22.27
CA ASP A 23 -25.98 6.94 -21.24
C ASP A 23 -26.55 5.53 -21.08
N HIS A 24 -26.08 4.80 -20.08
CA HIS A 24 -26.79 3.63 -19.59
C HIS A 24 -27.03 3.75 -18.09
N ALA A 25 -28.25 4.18 -17.78
CA ALA A 25 -28.85 4.03 -16.46
C ALA A 25 -28.69 2.58 -15.99
N ALA A 26 -27.84 2.34 -15.00
CA ALA A 26 -27.72 1.06 -14.34
C ALA A 26 -29.04 0.74 -13.61
N PRO A 27 -29.61 -0.48 -13.76
CA PRO A 27 -30.79 -0.89 -13.01
C PRO A 27 -30.43 -0.95 -11.51
N ALA A 28 -31.29 -0.34 -10.68
CA ALA A 28 -31.21 -0.41 -9.23
C ALA A 28 -31.21 -1.87 -8.79
N ALA A 29 -30.05 -2.39 -8.40
CA ALA A 29 -29.94 -3.69 -7.78
C ALA A 29 -30.59 -3.62 -6.39
N GLY A 30 -31.67 -4.37 -6.22
CA GLY A 30 -32.37 -4.54 -4.96
C GLY A 30 -31.47 -5.13 -3.85
N PRO A 31 -31.92 -5.16 -2.58
CA PRO A 31 -31.12 -5.61 -1.44
C PRO A 31 -31.02 -7.13 -1.41
N ALA A 32 -30.27 -7.72 -2.36
CA ALA A 32 -29.93 -9.13 -2.31
C ALA A 32 -28.53 -9.25 -1.66
N ALA A 33 -28.53 -9.81 -0.45
CA ALA A 33 -27.43 -10.48 0.25
C ALA A 33 -26.02 -9.99 -0.12
N ARG A 34 -25.59 -8.83 0.42
CA ARG A 34 -24.19 -8.52 0.60
C ARG A 34 -23.63 -9.54 1.58
N ALA A 35 -23.09 -10.65 1.06
CA ALA A 35 -22.16 -11.46 1.83
C ALA A 35 -21.20 -10.47 2.49
N ALA A 36 -21.02 -10.56 3.81
CA ALA A 36 -20.20 -9.66 4.58
C ALA A 36 -18.74 -9.75 4.09
N VAL A 37 -18.40 -8.95 3.08
CA VAL A 37 -17.04 -8.83 2.59
C VAL A 37 -16.27 -8.12 3.70
N HIS A 38 -15.51 -8.90 4.46
CA HIS A 38 -14.64 -8.35 5.50
C HIS A 38 -13.76 -7.27 4.93
N PRO A 39 -13.57 -6.13 5.63
CA PRO A 39 -12.58 -5.13 5.22
C PRO A 39 -11.21 -5.78 5.09
N LEU A 40 -10.46 -5.39 4.07
CA LEU A 40 -9.10 -5.90 3.85
C LEU A 40 -8.15 -5.45 4.96
N LEU A 41 -8.26 -4.18 5.38
CA LEU A 41 -7.55 -3.64 6.54
C LEU A 41 -8.56 -3.02 7.49
N GLN A 42 -8.43 -3.30 8.77
CA GLN A 42 -9.32 -2.75 9.79
C GLN A 42 -8.54 -2.43 11.06
N LEU A 43 -8.72 -1.21 11.54
CA LEU A 43 -8.33 -0.76 12.87
C LEU A 43 -9.62 -0.60 13.66
N ARG A 44 -9.72 -1.16 14.87
CA ARG A 44 -10.89 -1.09 15.74
C ARG A 44 -10.49 -0.57 17.11
N LYS A 45 -11.07 0.54 17.52
CA LYS A 45 -10.86 1.15 18.83
C LYS A 45 -9.39 1.24 19.24
N VAL A 46 -8.54 1.62 18.28
CA VAL A 46 -7.10 1.65 18.49
C VAL A 46 -6.71 2.87 19.33
N ASN A 47 -6.04 2.60 20.45
CA ASN A 47 -5.43 3.61 21.32
C ASN A 47 -3.91 3.45 21.29
N SER A 48 -3.19 4.49 20.95
CA SER A 48 -1.73 4.45 20.87
C SER A 48 -1.07 5.61 21.61
N PHE A 49 0.17 5.39 22.02
CA PHE A 49 0.89 6.32 22.90
C PHE A 49 2.36 6.42 22.49
N TYR A 50 2.94 7.60 22.71
CA TYR A 50 4.37 7.84 22.77
C TYR A 50 4.72 8.24 24.20
N GLY A 51 5.23 7.28 24.99
CA GLY A 51 5.41 7.45 26.43
C GLY A 51 4.07 7.81 27.11
N PRO A 52 3.95 8.94 27.78
CA PRO A 52 2.70 9.38 28.44
C PRO A 52 1.71 10.04 27.47
N VAL A 53 2.15 10.43 26.27
CA VAL A 53 1.33 11.21 25.31
C VAL A 53 0.49 10.26 24.47
N GLN A 54 -0.83 10.41 24.54
CA GLN A 54 -1.76 9.66 23.70
C GLN A 54 -1.81 10.28 22.30
N ALA A 55 -1.62 9.45 21.28
CA ALA A 55 -1.63 9.86 19.88
C ALA A 55 -2.93 9.47 19.15
N HIS A 56 -3.58 8.39 19.55
CA HIS A 56 -4.89 7.99 19.03
C HIS A 56 -5.85 7.66 20.15
N PHE A 57 -7.10 8.08 19.96
CA PHE A 57 -8.23 7.87 20.85
C PHE A 57 -9.29 7.07 20.08
N ASP A 58 -9.50 5.82 20.42
CA ASP A 58 -10.49 4.91 19.82
C ASP A 58 -10.56 5.02 18.29
N LEU A 59 -9.38 4.98 17.63
CA LEU A 59 -9.28 5.13 16.17
C LEU A 59 -9.93 3.93 15.48
N ASP A 60 -10.92 4.21 14.63
CA ASP A 60 -11.56 3.24 13.75
C ASP A 60 -11.26 3.59 12.30
N ILE A 61 -10.71 2.64 11.52
CA ILE A 61 -10.46 2.76 10.09
C ILE A 61 -10.80 1.45 9.39
N GLU A 62 -11.46 1.54 8.25
CA GLU A 62 -11.71 0.40 7.38
C GLU A 62 -11.23 0.71 5.96
N VAL A 63 -10.55 -0.27 5.34
CA VAL A 63 -10.18 -0.25 3.93
C VAL A 63 -10.66 -1.54 3.30
N ARG A 64 -11.54 -1.44 2.31
CA ARG A 64 -12.05 -2.60 1.57
C ARG A 64 -11.16 -2.91 0.37
N LYS A 65 -11.24 -4.14 -0.13
CA LYS A 65 -10.53 -4.52 -1.35
C LYS A 65 -10.93 -3.62 -2.52
N GLY A 66 -9.93 -3.11 -3.27
CA GLY A 66 -10.14 -2.19 -4.39
C GLY A 66 -10.50 -0.74 -3.99
N GLN A 67 -10.49 -0.41 -2.70
CA GLN A 67 -10.79 0.92 -2.21
C GLN A 67 -9.52 1.74 -1.95
N ILE A 68 -9.57 3.03 -2.27
CA ILE A 68 -8.56 4.01 -1.87
C ILE A 68 -9.13 4.83 -0.70
N VAL A 69 -8.41 4.84 0.42
CA VAL A 69 -8.76 5.63 1.61
C VAL A 69 -7.69 6.68 1.85
N SER A 70 -8.09 7.94 1.98
CA SER A 70 -7.19 9.05 2.28
C SER A 70 -7.33 9.48 3.74
N LEU A 71 -6.19 9.57 4.43
CA LEU A 71 -6.11 10.17 5.76
C LEU A 71 -5.75 11.65 5.62
N LEU A 72 -6.71 12.52 5.93
CA LEU A 72 -6.52 13.97 5.88
C LEU A 72 -6.33 14.53 7.28
N GLY A 73 -5.56 15.61 7.38
CA GLY A 73 -5.31 16.29 8.66
C GLY A 73 -3.99 17.07 8.64
N GLY A 74 -3.84 18.01 9.58
CA GLY A 74 -2.65 18.79 9.77
C GLY A 74 -1.43 17.97 10.21
N ASN A 75 -0.29 18.63 10.40
CA ASN A 75 0.87 17.99 11.01
C ASN A 75 0.54 17.58 12.46
N ALA A 76 1.12 16.49 12.91
CA ALA A 76 0.85 15.87 14.22
C ALA A 76 -0.57 15.30 14.43
N SER A 77 -1.42 15.22 13.39
CA SER A 77 -2.77 14.60 13.50
C SER A 77 -2.78 13.07 13.56
N GLY A 78 -1.65 12.41 13.73
CA GLY A 78 -1.57 10.96 13.89
C GLY A 78 -1.42 10.15 12.59
N LYS A 79 -1.46 10.74 11.38
CA LYS A 79 -1.36 10.02 10.10
C LYS A 79 -0.17 9.06 10.03
N SER A 80 1.03 9.57 10.30
CA SER A 80 2.26 8.76 10.30
C SER A 80 2.26 7.72 11.42
N THR A 81 1.60 8.01 12.53
CA THR A 81 1.43 7.07 13.66
C THR A 81 0.50 5.92 13.28
N THR A 82 -0.61 6.20 12.59
CA THR A 82 -1.50 5.18 12.03
C THR A 82 -0.73 4.21 11.13
N MET A 83 0.10 4.75 10.23
CA MET A 83 0.92 3.92 9.33
C MET A 83 1.94 3.07 10.09
N LYS A 84 2.57 3.62 11.15
CA LYS A 84 3.48 2.85 12.01
C LYS A 84 2.75 1.69 12.71
N ILE A 85 1.51 1.88 13.12
CA ILE A 85 0.67 0.83 13.71
C ILE A 85 0.36 -0.27 12.69
N VAL A 86 -0.09 0.10 11.49
CA VAL A 86 -0.38 -0.85 10.40
C VAL A 86 0.85 -1.70 10.03
N LEU A 87 2.05 -1.10 10.06
CA LEU A 87 3.32 -1.77 9.77
C LEU A 87 3.93 -2.51 10.99
N GLY A 88 3.28 -2.48 12.15
CA GLY A 88 3.81 -3.08 13.37
C GLY A 88 5.03 -2.38 13.98
N LEU A 89 5.33 -1.15 13.52
CA LEU A 89 6.43 -0.32 14.04
C LEU A 89 6.07 0.36 15.37
N LEU A 90 4.79 0.52 15.63
CA LEU A 90 4.25 1.00 16.90
C LEU A 90 3.13 0.06 17.35
N LYS A 91 3.28 -0.50 18.55
CA LYS A 91 2.24 -1.35 19.13
C LYS A 91 1.20 -0.47 19.82
N PRO A 92 -0.10 -0.58 19.48
CA PRO A 92 -1.14 0.10 20.21
C PRO A 92 -1.27 -0.47 21.63
N ARG A 93 -1.76 0.35 22.56
CA ARG A 93 -2.02 -0.06 23.95
C ARG A 93 -3.29 -0.89 24.05
N SER A 94 -4.30 -0.56 23.24
CA SER A 94 -5.56 -1.29 23.12
C SER A 94 -6.14 -1.17 21.72
N GLY A 95 -7.17 -1.96 21.44
CA GLY A 95 -7.82 -2.06 20.13
C GLY A 95 -7.28 -3.22 19.31
N GLU A 96 -7.75 -3.33 18.08
CA GLU A 96 -7.40 -4.41 17.16
C GLU A 96 -6.86 -3.83 15.84
N VAL A 97 -5.92 -4.55 15.22
CA VAL A 97 -5.45 -4.30 13.85
C VAL A 97 -5.58 -5.60 13.09
N LEU A 98 -6.47 -5.63 12.11
CA LEU A 98 -6.80 -6.82 11.33
C LEU A 98 -6.43 -6.59 9.86
N PHE A 99 -5.81 -7.58 9.26
CA PHE A 99 -5.58 -7.64 7.82
C PHE A 99 -6.16 -8.95 7.27
N ASP A 100 -7.10 -8.82 6.32
CA ASP A 100 -7.88 -9.94 5.78
C ASP A 100 -8.53 -10.79 6.90
N GLY A 101 -9.12 -10.11 7.89
CA GLY A 101 -9.76 -10.72 9.06
C GLY A 101 -8.80 -11.30 10.11
N VAL A 102 -7.48 -11.29 9.87
CA VAL A 102 -6.47 -11.87 10.78
C VAL A 102 -5.74 -10.76 11.53
N SER A 103 -5.62 -10.91 12.86
CA SER A 103 -4.87 -9.95 13.68
C SER A 103 -3.41 -9.88 13.26
N THR A 104 -2.91 -8.64 13.12
CA THR A 104 -1.48 -8.37 12.89
C THR A 104 -0.74 -7.96 14.16
N LEU A 105 -1.45 -7.85 15.29
CA LEU A 105 -0.82 -7.50 16.57
C LEU A 105 0.18 -8.58 17.00
N GLY A 106 1.38 -8.11 17.36
CA GLY A 106 2.47 -9.00 17.76
C GLY A 106 3.31 -9.55 16.60
N LEU A 107 2.90 -9.33 15.34
CA LEU A 107 3.72 -9.65 14.18
C LEU A 107 4.83 -8.62 14.01
N SER A 108 6.01 -9.07 13.56
CA SER A 108 7.09 -8.19 13.12
C SER A 108 6.76 -7.57 11.75
N THR A 109 7.34 -6.40 11.45
CA THR A 109 7.16 -5.73 10.15
C THR A 109 7.44 -6.65 8.95
N PRO A 110 8.51 -7.48 8.93
CA PRO A 110 8.70 -8.43 7.83
C PRO A 110 7.56 -9.46 7.69
N GLN A 111 6.96 -9.90 8.79
CA GLN A 111 5.81 -10.82 8.76
C GLN A 111 4.56 -10.14 8.19
N ILE A 112 4.34 -8.87 8.53
CA ILE A 112 3.23 -8.05 8.02
C ILE A 112 3.40 -7.83 6.50
N ILE A 113 4.61 -7.49 6.06
CA ILE A 113 4.93 -7.32 4.63
C ILE A 113 4.68 -8.62 3.84
N ARG A 114 5.08 -9.77 4.38
CA ARG A 114 4.81 -11.07 3.73
C ARG A 114 3.32 -11.39 3.61
N LYS A 115 2.45 -10.80 4.42
CA LYS A 115 1.00 -10.90 4.27
C LYS A 115 0.45 -10.04 3.11
N GLY A 116 1.27 -9.22 2.47
CA GLY A 116 0.88 -8.40 1.33
C GLY A 116 0.64 -6.92 1.64
N ILE A 117 1.10 -6.41 2.78
CA ILE A 117 1.06 -4.98 3.07
C ILE A 117 2.35 -4.33 2.59
N GLY A 118 2.30 -3.59 1.48
CA GLY A 118 3.40 -2.76 1.00
C GLY A 118 3.35 -1.35 1.59
N SER A 119 4.50 -0.67 1.65
CA SER A 119 4.59 0.71 2.17
C SER A 119 5.55 1.57 1.37
N VAL A 120 5.13 2.81 1.10
CA VAL A 120 5.99 3.84 0.50
C VAL A 120 6.37 4.86 1.59
N PRO A 121 7.64 4.93 2.02
CA PRO A 121 8.09 5.88 3.03
C PRO A 121 7.99 7.33 2.56
N GLU A 122 7.82 8.27 3.49
CA GLU A 122 7.74 9.71 3.19
C GLU A 122 8.93 10.23 2.38
N ALA A 123 10.14 9.84 2.71
CA ALA A 123 11.36 10.26 2.03
C ALA A 123 11.74 9.34 0.85
N ARG A 124 10.77 8.60 0.26
CA ARG A 124 10.98 7.62 -0.82
C ARG A 124 11.94 6.49 -0.43
N ARG A 125 13.05 6.81 0.24
CA ARG A 125 14.10 5.90 0.73
C ARG A 125 14.56 4.89 -0.34
N LEU A 126 14.87 5.41 -1.51
CA LEU A 126 15.54 4.64 -2.55
C LEU A 126 17.00 4.41 -2.17
N PHE A 127 17.59 3.41 -2.78
CA PHE A 127 19.04 3.18 -2.77
C PHE A 127 19.67 3.97 -3.93
N PRO A 128 20.27 5.15 -3.69
CA PRO A 128 20.60 6.09 -4.76
C PRO A 128 21.70 5.58 -5.69
N ALA A 129 22.62 4.76 -5.19
CA ALA A 129 23.71 4.16 -5.96
C ALA A 129 23.27 2.91 -6.76
N MET A 130 22.10 2.35 -6.47
CA MET A 130 21.53 1.23 -7.21
C MET A 130 20.73 1.74 -8.41
N THR A 131 20.64 0.91 -9.44
CA THR A 131 19.78 1.16 -10.58
C THR A 131 18.31 1.15 -10.19
N VAL A 132 17.44 1.65 -11.07
CA VAL A 132 15.99 1.56 -10.90
C VAL A 132 15.57 0.09 -10.81
N ARG A 133 16.07 -0.77 -11.70
CA ARG A 133 15.84 -2.22 -11.69
C ARG A 133 16.14 -2.85 -10.33
N GLU A 134 17.32 -2.58 -9.80
CA GLU A 134 17.75 -3.11 -8.51
C GLU A 134 16.86 -2.59 -7.37
N ASN A 135 16.48 -1.31 -7.40
CA ASN A 135 15.54 -0.75 -6.44
C ASN A 135 14.17 -1.45 -6.48
N LEU A 136 13.64 -1.76 -7.67
CA LEU A 136 12.39 -2.52 -7.81
C LEU A 136 12.54 -3.92 -7.23
N LEU A 137 13.58 -4.65 -7.60
CA LEU A 137 13.84 -6.01 -7.11
C LEU A 137 14.02 -6.06 -5.57
N MET A 138 14.53 -4.98 -4.95
CA MET A 138 14.56 -4.88 -3.48
C MET A 138 13.16 -4.91 -2.86
N GLY A 139 12.10 -4.52 -3.58
CA GLY A 139 10.71 -4.67 -3.14
C GLY A 139 10.29 -6.13 -2.99
N ALA A 140 10.83 -7.00 -3.82
CA ALA A 140 10.59 -8.44 -3.81
C ALA A 140 11.61 -9.24 -2.96
N TYR A 141 12.51 -8.58 -2.20
CA TYR A 141 13.60 -9.23 -1.46
C TYR A 141 13.15 -10.39 -0.56
N ALA A 142 11.96 -10.29 0.04
CA ALA A 142 11.43 -11.32 0.95
C ALA A 142 10.71 -12.47 0.21
N ARG A 143 10.70 -12.47 -1.13
CA ARG A 143 9.99 -13.45 -1.97
C ARG A 143 10.96 -14.49 -2.55
N ASN A 144 10.46 -15.71 -2.74
CA ASN A 144 11.23 -16.83 -3.33
C ASN A 144 10.69 -17.28 -4.69
N ASP A 145 9.58 -16.70 -5.13
CA ASP A 145 8.84 -17.03 -6.36
C ASP A 145 9.40 -16.27 -7.57
N ARG A 146 10.62 -16.58 -8.00
CA ARG A 146 11.40 -15.83 -9.01
C ARG A 146 10.61 -15.55 -10.29
N ARG A 147 9.78 -16.50 -10.77
CA ARG A 147 9.00 -16.32 -11.98
C ARG A 147 7.94 -15.22 -11.78
N ALA A 148 7.17 -15.30 -10.70
CA ALA A 148 6.16 -14.30 -10.40
C ALA A 148 6.78 -12.92 -10.10
N VAL A 149 8.01 -12.87 -9.54
CA VAL A 149 8.75 -11.62 -9.37
C VAL A 149 9.12 -11.00 -10.73
N ALA A 150 9.50 -11.81 -11.73
CA ALA A 150 9.78 -11.32 -13.08
C ALA A 150 8.50 -10.79 -13.75
N ASP A 151 7.40 -11.53 -13.66
CA ASP A 151 6.10 -11.13 -14.19
C ASP A 151 5.60 -9.82 -13.53
N ASP A 152 5.80 -9.66 -12.21
CA ASP A 152 5.46 -8.43 -11.48
C ASP A 152 6.37 -7.25 -11.91
N LEU A 153 7.65 -7.49 -12.17
CA LEU A 153 8.55 -6.46 -12.66
C LEU A 153 8.07 -5.93 -14.02
N GLU A 154 7.74 -6.81 -14.98
CA GLU A 154 7.20 -6.42 -16.28
C GLU A 154 5.92 -5.59 -16.10
N ARG A 155 5.00 -6.03 -15.26
CA ARG A 155 3.77 -5.29 -14.95
C ARG A 155 4.06 -3.91 -14.34
N MET A 156 5.07 -3.78 -13.49
CA MET A 156 5.45 -2.46 -12.95
C MET A 156 6.00 -1.54 -14.03
N LEU A 157 6.75 -2.07 -15.00
CA LEU A 157 7.25 -1.29 -16.12
C LEU A 157 6.14 -0.84 -17.07
N GLU A 158 5.11 -1.66 -17.27
CA GLU A 158 3.90 -1.27 -18.01
C GLU A 158 3.11 -0.18 -17.27
N LEU A 159 2.92 -0.33 -15.95
CA LEU A 159 2.18 0.62 -15.12
C LEU A 159 2.88 1.97 -14.97
N PHE A 160 4.22 1.98 -14.99
CA PHE A 160 5.05 3.16 -14.83
C PHE A 160 6.01 3.32 -16.03
N PRO A 161 5.55 3.76 -17.23
CA PRO A 161 6.40 3.85 -18.43
C PRO A 161 7.65 4.72 -18.22
N ARG A 162 7.55 5.81 -17.43
CA ARG A 162 8.71 6.65 -17.10
C ARG A 162 9.77 5.91 -16.27
N VAL A 163 9.35 4.94 -15.46
CA VAL A 163 10.28 4.07 -14.71
C VAL A 163 10.97 3.09 -15.68
N ALA A 164 10.22 2.56 -16.66
CA ALA A 164 10.75 1.68 -17.69
C ALA A 164 11.84 2.37 -18.53
N GLU A 165 11.64 3.63 -18.97
CA GLU A 165 12.61 4.43 -19.72
C GLU A 165 13.92 4.64 -18.94
N ARG A 166 13.92 4.53 -17.62
CA ARG A 166 15.04 4.78 -16.73
C ARG A 166 15.55 3.54 -16.00
N ILE A 167 15.15 2.36 -16.46
CA ILE A 167 15.33 1.09 -15.72
C ILE A 167 16.79 0.82 -15.33
N ASP A 168 17.73 1.20 -16.16
CA ASP A 168 19.18 0.97 -15.97
C ASP A 168 19.92 2.21 -15.40
N PHE A 169 19.21 3.31 -15.14
CA PHE A 169 19.79 4.51 -14.53
C PHE A 169 19.88 4.35 -13.01
N GLN A 170 20.86 5.00 -12.41
CA GLN A 170 20.96 5.08 -10.95
C GLN A 170 19.79 5.90 -10.38
N ALA A 171 19.13 5.37 -9.34
CA ALA A 171 17.96 6.00 -8.76
C ALA A 171 18.25 7.39 -8.16
N GLY A 172 19.49 7.66 -7.78
CA GLY A 172 19.92 8.96 -7.28
C GLY A 172 19.92 10.07 -8.32
N THR A 173 20.00 9.73 -9.63
CA THR A 173 20.03 10.70 -10.73
C THR A 173 18.63 11.11 -11.22
N LEU A 174 17.61 10.45 -10.75
CA LEU A 174 16.23 10.68 -11.16
C LEU A 174 15.65 11.97 -10.54
N SER A 175 14.71 12.58 -11.25
CA SER A 175 13.90 13.67 -10.72
C SER A 175 13.07 13.21 -9.49
N GLY A 176 12.62 14.17 -8.68
CA GLY A 176 11.82 13.86 -7.49
C GLY A 176 10.52 13.09 -7.81
N GLY A 177 9.88 13.38 -8.96
CA GLY A 177 8.69 12.67 -9.42
C GLY A 177 9.00 11.24 -9.85
N GLU A 178 10.06 11.04 -10.63
CA GLU A 178 10.51 9.71 -11.04
C GLU A 178 10.91 8.85 -9.83
N GLN A 179 11.65 9.41 -8.88
CA GLN A 179 11.96 8.73 -7.62
C GLN A 179 10.70 8.30 -6.85
N GLN A 180 9.64 9.12 -6.87
CA GLN A 180 8.38 8.77 -6.23
C GLN A 180 7.70 7.59 -6.94
N MET A 181 7.70 7.59 -8.28
CA MET A 181 7.19 6.46 -9.07
C MET A 181 7.96 5.17 -8.80
N VAL A 182 9.30 5.23 -8.75
CA VAL A 182 10.14 4.07 -8.39
C VAL A 182 9.82 3.57 -6.98
N ALA A 183 9.63 4.47 -6.01
CA ALA A 183 9.27 4.07 -4.64
C ALA A 183 7.89 3.38 -4.57
N MET A 184 6.93 3.85 -5.37
CA MET A 184 5.60 3.23 -5.49
C MET A 184 5.70 1.87 -6.17
N ALA A 185 6.38 1.77 -7.32
CA ALA A 185 6.59 0.52 -8.03
C ALA A 185 7.30 -0.51 -7.14
N ARG A 186 8.35 -0.12 -6.41
CA ARG A 186 9.04 -0.98 -5.45
C ARG A 186 8.12 -1.53 -4.35
N ALA A 187 7.17 -0.72 -3.87
CA ALA A 187 6.22 -1.16 -2.85
C ALA A 187 5.17 -2.15 -3.40
N LEU A 188 4.98 -2.16 -4.72
CA LEU A 188 4.07 -3.07 -5.43
C LEU A 188 4.73 -4.38 -5.87
N MET A 189 6.07 -4.44 -5.89
CA MET A 189 6.88 -5.66 -6.12
C MET A 189 6.74 -6.67 -4.99
#